data_baf63e168bd3939aba0fadc54838715a
#
_entry.id   baf63e168bd3939aba0fadc54838715a
#
_cell.length_a   1.000
_cell.length_b   1.000
_cell.length_c   1.000
_cell.angle_alpha   90.00
_cell.angle_beta   90.00
_cell.angle_gamma   90.00
#
_symmetry.space_group_name_H-M   'P 1'
#
loop_
_entity.id
_entity.type
_entity.pdbx_description
1 polymer ?
#
loop_
_entity_poly.entity_id
_entity_poly.type
_entity_poly.pdbx_seq_one_letter_code
_entity_poly.pdbx_strand_id
1 'polypeptide(L)'
;MAQYIFTMNRVGKVVPPKRVILRDISLSFFPGAKIGVLGLNGSGKSTLLRIMAGVDTDIEGEARPQPGIKIGYLAQEPQLNPDKDVRGNVEEAVGEVKNALDELEQVYADYAEPDADFDALAKKQAELENLIQAHDGHNLDRQLEIAADALRLPAWDADVNKLSGGEKRRVALCKLLLEKPDMLLLDEPTNH
;
A
#
# COMPACT_ATOMS: atom_id res chain seq x y z
N MET A 1 8.60 22.83 15.10
CA MET A 1 7.50 22.15 15.83
C MET A 1 7.51 20.69 15.39
N ALA A 2 7.35 19.76 16.34
CA ALA A 2 7.25 18.34 15.98
C ALA A 2 5.98 18.11 15.15
N GLN A 3 6.13 17.59 13.95
CA GLN A 3 5.01 17.34 13.03
C GLN A 3 4.58 15.89 13.19
N TYR A 4 3.36 15.66 13.66
CA TYR A 4 2.81 14.31 13.77
C TYR A 4 2.35 13.81 12.41
N ILE A 5 2.63 12.55 12.11
CA ILE A 5 2.18 11.90 10.88
C ILE A 5 0.71 11.50 10.94
N PHE A 6 0.20 11.21 12.15
CA PHE A 6 -1.19 10.87 12.39
C PHE A 6 -1.63 11.34 13.79
N THR A 7 -2.86 11.80 13.92
CA THR A 7 -3.41 12.26 15.19
C THR A 7 -4.82 11.73 15.39
N MET A 8 -5.08 11.23 16.59
CA MET A 8 -6.40 10.83 17.08
C MET A 8 -6.78 11.72 18.25
N ASN A 9 -8.01 12.20 18.27
CA ASN A 9 -8.52 13.04 19.35
C ASN A 9 -9.89 12.53 19.80
N ARG A 10 -9.94 12.00 21.03
CA ARG A 10 -11.14 11.49 21.69
C ARG A 10 -11.89 10.46 20.84
N VAL A 11 -11.17 9.60 20.15
CA VAL A 11 -11.77 8.59 19.28
C VAL A 11 -12.49 7.54 20.12
N GLY A 12 -13.76 7.35 19.79
CA GLY A 12 -14.63 6.32 20.34
C GLY A 12 -15.26 5.47 19.24
N LYS A 13 -15.56 4.23 19.53
CA LYS A 13 -16.32 3.33 18.66
C LYS A 13 -17.32 2.53 19.45
N VAL A 14 -18.58 2.66 19.09
CA VAL A 14 -19.69 1.88 19.65
C VAL A 14 -20.35 1.09 18.52
N VAL A 15 -20.61 -0.17 18.76
CA VAL A 15 -21.33 -1.05 17.79
C VAL A 15 -22.66 -1.50 18.39
N PRO A 16 -23.71 -1.71 17.58
CA PRO A 16 -24.98 -2.20 18.07
C PRO A 16 -24.85 -3.52 18.86
N PRO A 17 -25.66 -3.72 19.93
CA PRO A 17 -26.73 -2.86 20.47
C PRO A 17 -26.28 -1.83 21.53
N LYS A 18 -25.06 -1.43 21.66
CA LYS A 18 -24.40 -0.45 22.56
C LYS A 18 -23.07 -0.98 23.16
N ARG A 19 -22.40 -1.88 22.44
CA ARG A 19 -21.10 -2.39 22.85
C ARG A 19 -20.02 -1.35 22.53
N VAL A 20 -19.37 -0.82 23.56
CA VAL A 20 -18.22 0.07 23.41
C VAL A 20 -16.99 -0.77 23.06
N ILE A 21 -16.39 -0.50 21.92
CA ILE A 21 -15.14 -1.13 21.44
C ILE A 21 -13.92 -0.26 21.80
N LEU A 22 -14.00 1.06 21.53
CA LEU A 22 -12.97 2.02 21.87
C LEU A 22 -13.62 3.18 22.62
N ARG A 23 -12.90 3.74 23.60
CA ARG A 23 -13.37 4.87 24.39
C ARG A 23 -12.27 5.90 24.56
N ASP A 24 -12.55 7.13 24.13
CA ASP A 24 -11.74 8.35 24.40
C ASP A 24 -10.24 8.17 24.11
N ILE A 25 -9.92 7.60 22.93
CA ILE A 25 -8.55 7.37 22.49
C ILE A 25 -7.97 8.66 21.91
N SER A 26 -6.94 9.19 22.57
CA SER A 26 -6.19 10.37 22.08
C SER A 26 -4.72 10.01 21.96
N LEU A 27 -4.22 9.96 20.72
CA LEU A 27 -2.86 9.52 20.39
C LEU A 27 -2.31 10.39 19.25
N SER A 28 -1.00 10.62 19.28
CA SER A 28 -0.28 11.28 18.19
C SER A 28 0.98 10.49 17.84
N PHE A 29 1.21 10.31 16.57
CA PHE A 29 2.28 9.45 16.06
C PHE A 29 3.34 10.29 15.36
N PHE A 30 4.61 10.06 15.69
CA PHE A 30 5.74 10.68 15.01
C PHE A 30 6.15 9.89 13.77
N PRO A 31 6.70 10.56 12.73
CA PRO A 31 7.33 9.88 11.61
C PRO A 31 8.43 8.92 12.08
N GLY A 32 8.53 7.76 11.45
CA GLY A 32 9.55 6.75 11.74
C GLY A 32 9.36 5.97 13.06
N ALA A 33 8.33 6.26 13.84
CA ALA A 33 8.04 5.52 15.07
C ALA A 33 7.59 4.08 14.77
N LYS A 34 8.15 3.11 15.51
CA LYS A 34 7.71 1.70 15.49
C LYS A 34 6.91 1.43 16.75
N ILE A 35 5.61 1.16 16.59
CA ILE A 35 4.67 1.06 17.70
C ILE A 35 3.96 -0.29 17.67
N GLY A 36 4.04 -1.01 18.78
CA GLY A 36 3.28 -2.26 18.98
C GLY A 36 2.00 -2.00 19.75
N VAL A 37 0.87 -2.47 19.22
CA VAL A 37 -0.43 -2.45 19.89
C VAL A 37 -0.72 -3.82 20.47
N LEU A 38 -0.71 -3.92 21.80
CA LEU A 38 -0.91 -5.17 22.52
C LEU A 38 -2.27 -5.22 23.20
N GLY A 39 -2.85 -6.41 23.29
CA GLY A 39 -4.11 -6.66 23.96
C GLY A 39 -4.70 -8.03 23.63
N LEU A 40 -5.66 -8.47 24.43
CA LEU A 40 -6.37 -9.73 24.22
C LEU A 40 -7.18 -9.72 22.91
N ASN A 41 -7.56 -10.89 22.42
CA ASN A 41 -8.46 -10.99 21.28
C ASN A 41 -9.80 -10.31 21.60
N GLY A 42 -10.32 -9.54 20.65
CA GLY A 42 -11.53 -8.75 20.84
C GLY A 42 -11.35 -7.43 21.63
N SER A 43 -10.12 -7.04 21.98
CA SER A 43 -9.86 -5.77 22.68
C SER A 43 -9.96 -4.51 21.80
N GLY A 44 -10.25 -4.65 20.51
CA GLY A 44 -10.42 -3.51 19.59
C GLY A 44 -9.17 -3.15 18.78
N LYS A 45 -8.09 -3.94 18.80
CA LYS A 45 -6.86 -3.67 18.04
C LYS A 45 -7.12 -3.48 16.54
N SER A 46 -7.77 -4.45 15.92
CA SER A 46 -8.11 -4.40 14.49
C SER A 46 -9.07 -3.23 14.17
N THR A 47 -9.98 -2.90 15.10
CA THR A 47 -10.87 -1.75 14.94
C THR A 47 -10.08 -0.45 14.96
N LEU A 48 -9.10 -0.32 15.86
CA LEU A 48 -8.21 0.84 15.91
C LEU A 48 -7.42 1.00 14.60
N LEU A 49 -6.83 -0.08 14.10
CA LEU A 49 -6.06 -0.07 12.85
C LEU A 49 -6.94 0.25 11.64
N ARG A 50 -8.17 -0.26 11.57
CA ARG A 50 -9.14 0.07 10.52
C ARG A 50 -9.55 1.54 10.53
N ILE A 51 -9.72 2.13 11.72
CA ILE A 51 -9.97 3.57 11.87
C ILE A 51 -8.76 4.37 11.36
N MET A 52 -7.56 3.99 11.77
CA MET A 52 -6.32 4.65 11.32
C MET A 52 -6.10 4.51 9.82
N ALA A 53 -6.52 3.40 9.22
CA ALA A 53 -6.48 3.18 7.77
C ALA A 53 -7.59 3.92 6.99
N GLY A 54 -8.53 4.58 7.68
CA GLY A 54 -9.67 5.21 7.04
C GLY A 54 -10.72 4.24 6.49
N VAL A 55 -10.63 2.96 6.84
CA VAL A 55 -11.58 1.91 6.44
C VAL A 55 -12.86 1.97 7.28
N ASP A 56 -12.74 2.32 8.55
CA ASP A 56 -13.87 2.53 9.45
C ASP A 56 -13.94 4.02 9.82
N THR A 57 -14.94 4.71 9.31
CA THR A 57 -15.15 6.15 9.52
C THR A 57 -16.32 6.47 10.44
N ASP A 58 -17.07 5.45 10.86
CA ASP A 58 -18.18 5.59 11.83
C ASP A 58 -17.61 5.60 13.26
N ILE A 59 -17.13 6.76 13.68
CA ILE A 59 -16.44 6.98 14.94
C ILE A 59 -16.93 8.25 15.65
N GLU A 60 -16.77 8.27 16.96
CA GLU A 60 -16.80 9.51 17.74
C GLU A 60 -15.41 10.13 17.76
N GLY A 61 -15.31 11.46 17.87
CA GLY A 61 -14.04 12.17 17.87
C GLY A 61 -13.42 12.31 16.49
N GLU A 62 -12.11 12.40 16.41
CA GLU A 62 -11.39 12.65 15.15
C GLU A 62 -10.16 11.76 15.02
N ALA A 63 -9.97 11.19 13.82
CA ALA A 63 -8.76 10.48 13.42
C ALA A 63 -8.28 11.07 12.09
N ARG A 64 -7.10 11.72 12.11
CA ARG A 64 -6.61 12.51 10.98
C ARG A 64 -5.16 12.15 10.64
N PRO A 65 -4.89 11.67 9.43
CA PRO A 65 -3.54 11.65 8.88
C PRO A 65 -3.07 13.09 8.58
N GLN A 66 -1.76 13.28 8.56
CA GLN A 66 -1.17 14.49 7.99
C GLN A 66 -1.53 14.54 6.49
N PRO A 67 -1.88 15.72 5.94
CA PRO A 67 -2.15 15.85 4.51
C PRO A 67 -0.99 15.35 3.65
N GLY A 68 -1.33 14.57 2.61
CA GLY A 68 -0.37 14.07 1.62
C GLY A 68 0.37 12.78 1.99
N ILE A 69 0.15 12.22 3.19
CA ILE A 69 0.77 10.92 3.52
C ILE A 69 -0.01 9.75 2.91
N LYS A 70 0.73 8.73 2.49
CA LYS A 70 0.21 7.46 2.03
C LYS A 70 0.19 6.45 3.19
N ILE A 71 -1.01 5.95 3.53
CA ILE A 71 -1.18 4.93 4.56
C ILE A 71 -1.37 3.58 3.89
N GLY A 72 -0.53 2.62 4.27
CA GLY A 72 -0.67 1.22 3.88
C GLY A 72 -1.28 0.40 5.02
N TYR A 73 -2.25 -0.45 4.70
CA TYR A 73 -2.92 -1.31 5.68
C TYR A 73 -2.95 -2.77 5.25
N LEU A 74 -2.33 -3.63 6.05
CA LEU A 74 -2.43 -5.07 5.91
C LEU A 74 -3.49 -5.60 6.88
N ALA A 75 -4.64 -5.97 6.33
CA ALA A 75 -5.70 -6.61 7.10
C ALA A 75 -5.31 -8.04 7.52
N GLN A 76 -5.99 -8.58 8.54
CA GLN A 76 -5.82 -9.96 8.98
C GLN A 76 -6.11 -10.96 7.83
N GLU A 77 -7.13 -10.70 7.03
CA GLU A 77 -7.46 -11.44 5.81
C GLU A 77 -7.41 -10.51 4.59
N PRO A 78 -6.24 -10.35 3.96
CA PRO A 78 -6.10 -9.45 2.83
C PRO A 78 -6.81 -10.01 1.60
N GLN A 79 -7.43 -9.12 0.84
CA GLN A 79 -8.07 -9.45 -0.42
C GLN A 79 -7.07 -9.23 -1.56
N LEU A 80 -6.88 -10.25 -2.37
CA LEU A 80 -6.14 -10.19 -3.63
C LEU A 80 -7.13 -10.19 -4.80
N ASN A 81 -6.70 -9.68 -5.94
CA ASN A 81 -7.50 -9.71 -7.15
C ASN A 81 -7.59 -11.16 -7.66
N PRO A 82 -8.78 -11.80 -7.66
CA PRO A 82 -8.94 -13.21 -8.02
C PRO A 82 -8.71 -13.49 -9.51
N ASP A 83 -8.75 -12.45 -10.35
CA ASP A 83 -8.58 -12.55 -11.81
C ASP A 83 -7.11 -12.49 -12.25
N LYS A 84 -6.19 -12.32 -11.29
CA LYS A 84 -4.75 -12.22 -11.51
C LYS A 84 -4.00 -13.30 -10.74
N ASP A 85 -2.87 -13.71 -11.28
CA ASP A 85 -1.88 -14.53 -10.59
C ASP A 85 -1.11 -13.73 -9.51
N VAL A 86 -0.12 -14.35 -8.89
CA VAL A 86 0.73 -13.69 -7.88
C VAL A 86 1.44 -12.48 -8.48
N ARG A 87 2.03 -12.63 -9.68
CA ARG A 87 2.75 -11.55 -10.35
C ARG A 87 1.84 -10.37 -10.64
N GLY A 88 0.70 -10.61 -11.24
CA GLY A 88 -0.27 -9.57 -11.57
C GLY A 88 -0.79 -8.80 -10.34
N ASN A 89 -0.95 -9.49 -9.21
CA ASN A 89 -1.32 -8.84 -7.95
C ASN A 89 -0.20 -7.95 -7.40
N VAL A 90 1.05 -8.40 -7.46
CA VAL A 90 2.21 -7.63 -6.96
C VAL A 90 2.49 -6.43 -7.88
N GLU A 91 2.40 -6.60 -9.18
CA GLU A 91 2.62 -5.54 -10.18
C GLU A 91 1.61 -4.39 -10.08
N GLU A 92 0.42 -4.61 -9.50
CA GLU A 92 -0.53 -3.53 -9.23
C GLU A 92 0.07 -2.41 -8.35
N ALA A 93 0.99 -2.76 -7.45
CA ALA A 93 1.66 -1.78 -6.58
C ALA A 93 2.58 -0.81 -7.33
N VAL A 94 3.07 -1.22 -8.48
CA VAL A 94 4.04 -0.50 -9.32
C VAL A 94 3.46 -0.15 -10.70
N GLY A 95 2.14 -0.23 -10.82
CA GLY A 95 1.43 -0.05 -12.10
C GLY A 95 1.72 1.28 -12.76
N GLU A 96 1.85 2.36 -11.99
CA GLU A 96 2.18 3.69 -12.51
C GLU A 96 3.56 3.70 -13.22
N VAL A 97 4.56 3.09 -12.58
CA VAL A 97 5.93 2.99 -13.14
C VAL A 97 5.96 2.08 -14.35
N LYS A 98 5.24 0.96 -14.30
CA LYS A 98 5.14 0.02 -15.42
C LYS A 98 4.49 0.68 -16.63
N ASN A 99 3.37 1.37 -16.44
CA ASN A 99 2.71 2.13 -17.50
C ASN A 99 3.62 3.22 -18.08
N ALA A 100 4.40 3.88 -17.23
CA ALA A 100 5.35 4.90 -17.71
C ALA A 100 6.47 4.30 -18.56
N LEU A 101 6.94 3.09 -18.25
CA LEU A 101 7.90 2.36 -19.08
C LEU A 101 7.30 2.00 -20.44
N ASP A 102 6.09 1.43 -20.45
CA ASP A 102 5.38 1.05 -21.68
C ASP A 102 5.09 2.29 -22.55
N GLU A 103 4.68 3.42 -21.92
CA GLU A 103 4.46 4.68 -22.63
C GLU A 103 5.76 5.27 -23.17
N LEU A 104 6.88 5.13 -22.47
CA LEU A 104 8.18 5.60 -22.94
C LEU A 104 8.64 4.83 -24.18
N GLU A 105 8.42 3.52 -24.24
CA GLU A 105 8.67 2.72 -25.42
C GLU A 105 7.82 3.19 -26.61
N GLN A 106 6.55 3.53 -26.36
CA GLN A 106 5.67 4.08 -27.38
C GLN A 106 6.17 5.46 -27.89
N VAL A 107 6.63 6.33 -27.00
CA VAL A 107 7.22 7.63 -27.37
C VAL A 107 8.43 7.43 -28.29
N TYR A 108 9.29 6.43 -28.01
CA TYR A 108 10.42 6.13 -28.90
C TYR A 108 9.98 5.61 -30.27
N ALA A 109 8.91 4.84 -30.35
CA ALA A 109 8.34 4.42 -31.63
C ALA A 109 7.74 5.62 -32.39
N ASP A 110 7.03 6.52 -31.71
CA ASP A 110 6.38 7.68 -32.29
C ASP A 110 7.39 8.68 -32.92
N TYR A 111 8.64 8.72 -32.42
CA TYR A 111 9.71 9.52 -33.03
C TYR A 111 10.07 9.09 -34.47
N ALA A 112 9.76 7.86 -34.86
CA ALA A 112 10.01 7.33 -36.19
C ALA A 112 8.90 7.67 -37.20
N GLU A 113 7.76 8.21 -36.75
CA GLU A 113 6.64 8.55 -37.60
C GLU A 113 6.93 9.82 -38.44
N PRO A 114 6.50 9.86 -39.73
CA PRO A 114 6.79 10.98 -40.61
C PRO A 114 6.24 12.34 -40.14
N ASP A 115 5.13 12.31 -39.42
CA ASP A 115 4.41 13.50 -38.93
C ASP A 115 4.64 13.75 -37.43
N ALA A 116 5.74 13.25 -36.87
CA ALA A 116 6.05 13.35 -35.44
C ALA A 116 6.17 14.79 -34.97
N ASP A 117 5.45 15.15 -33.90
CA ASP A 117 5.64 16.40 -33.16
C ASP A 117 6.78 16.21 -32.15
N PHE A 118 8.01 16.53 -32.56
CA PHE A 118 9.21 16.35 -31.75
C PHE A 118 9.19 17.13 -30.43
N ASP A 119 8.56 18.31 -30.39
CA ASP A 119 8.51 19.12 -29.17
C ASP A 119 7.55 18.51 -28.15
N ALA A 120 6.39 18.04 -28.59
CA ALA A 120 5.44 17.34 -27.73
C ALA A 120 6.00 16.01 -27.21
N LEU A 121 6.65 15.22 -28.08
CA LEU A 121 7.28 13.95 -27.73
C LEU A 121 8.42 14.15 -26.72
N ALA A 122 9.29 15.15 -26.93
CA ALA A 122 10.40 15.45 -26.02
C ALA A 122 9.90 15.84 -24.62
N LYS A 123 8.81 16.61 -24.54
CA LYS A 123 8.19 16.96 -23.27
C LYS A 123 7.64 15.72 -22.56
N LYS A 124 6.89 14.88 -23.28
CA LYS A 124 6.32 13.63 -22.74
C LYS A 124 7.43 12.69 -22.29
N GLN A 125 8.48 12.53 -23.09
CA GLN A 125 9.65 11.72 -22.73
C GLN A 125 10.27 12.18 -21.40
N ALA A 126 10.52 13.49 -21.26
CA ALA A 126 11.12 14.03 -20.04
C ALA A 126 10.24 13.81 -18.79
N GLU A 127 8.92 13.93 -18.92
CA GLU A 127 7.96 13.65 -17.84
C GLU A 127 8.01 12.18 -17.41
N LEU A 128 7.99 11.25 -18.38
CA LEU A 128 8.05 9.82 -18.14
C LEU A 128 9.40 9.38 -17.54
N GLU A 129 10.52 9.87 -18.10
CA GLU A 129 11.85 9.58 -17.57
C GLU A 129 12.03 10.07 -16.13
N ASN A 130 11.51 11.24 -15.79
CA ASN A 130 11.52 11.75 -14.41
C ASN A 130 10.74 10.83 -13.45
N LEU A 131 9.55 10.37 -13.86
CA LEU A 131 8.75 9.44 -13.06
C LEU A 131 9.50 8.10 -12.87
N ILE A 132 10.01 7.52 -13.95
CA ILE A 132 10.75 6.25 -13.94
C ILE A 132 12.00 6.37 -13.05
N GLN A 133 12.74 7.45 -13.17
CA GLN A 133 13.94 7.69 -12.37
C GLN A 133 13.61 7.89 -10.88
N ALA A 134 12.55 8.61 -10.54
CA ALA A 134 12.12 8.83 -9.16
C ALA A 134 11.78 7.52 -8.43
N HIS A 135 11.35 6.49 -9.16
CA HIS A 135 10.97 5.19 -8.63
C HIS A 135 12.00 4.08 -8.89
N ASP A 136 13.17 4.41 -9.46
CA ASP A 136 14.17 3.42 -9.92
C ASP A 136 13.55 2.37 -10.87
N GLY A 137 12.66 2.84 -11.77
CA GLY A 137 11.83 1.99 -12.60
C GLY A 137 12.60 1.12 -13.60
N HIS A 138 13.79 1.53 -14.02
CA HIS A 138 14.65 0.70 -14.89
C HIS A 138 15.11 -0.60 -14.23
N ASN A 139 15.08 -0.68 -12.90
CA ASN A 139 15.39 -1.88 -12.12
C ASN A 139 14.13 -2.57 -11.56
N LEU A 140 12.96 -2.29 -12.13
CA LEU A 140 11.66 -2.73 -11.58
C LEU A 140 11.59 -4.24 -11.39
N ASP A 141 11.91 -5.04 -12.41
CA ASP A 141 11.89 -6.50 -12.32
C ASP A 141 12.81 -7.00 -11.20
N ARG A 142 13.98 -6.43 -11.06
CA ARG A 142 14.91 -6.78 -9.98
C ARG A 142 14.35 -6.42 -8.60
N GLN A 143 13.65 -5.27 -8.46
CA GLN A 143 12.99 -4.91 -7.21
C GLN A 143 11.89 -5.90 -6.85
N LEU A 144 11.09 -6.32 -7.83
CA LEU A 144 10.06 -7.35 -7.66
C LEU A 144 10.64 -8.68 -7.20
N GLU A 145 11.70 -9.16 -7.87
CA GLU A 145 12.38 -10.41 -7.49
C GLU A 145 12.96 -10.37 -6.07
N ILE A 146 13.66 -9.28 -5.71
CA ILE A 146 14.21 -9.12 -4.35
C ILE A 146 13.09 -9.12 -3.30
N ALA A 147 11.98 -8.44 -3.56
CA ALA A 147 10.84 -8.40 -2.64
C ALA A 147 10.17 -9.77 -2.50
N ALA A 148 10.01 -10.49 -3.62
CA ALA A 148 9.46 -11.83 -3.65
C ALA A 148 10.31 -12.83 -2.87
N ASP A 149 11.61 -12.83 -3.09
CA ASP A 149 12.56 -13.70 -2.38
C ASP A 149 12.57 -13.39 -0.87
N ALA A 150 12.63 -12.12 -0.49
CA ALA A 150 12.65 -11.70 0.91
C ALA A 150 11.40 -12.17 1.68
N LEU A 151 10.25 -12.19 1.03
CA LEU A 151 8.97 -12.62 1.62
C LEU A 151 8.63 -14.08 1.31
N ARG A 152 9.47 -14.80 0.56
CA ARG A 152 9.25 -16.18 0.15
C ARG A 152 7.88 -16.36 -0.49
N LEU A 153 7.60 -15.55 -1.52
CA LEU A 153 6.34 -15.61 -2.24
C LEU A 153 6.17 -16.98 -2.94
N PRO A 154 4.91 -17.39 -3.21
CA PRO A 154 4.62 -18.47 -4.15
C PRO A 154 5.17 -18.17 -5.54
N ALA A 155 5.14 -19.18 -6.43
CA ALA A 155 5.50 -19.00 -7.83
C ALA A 155 4.70 -17.84 -8.46
N TRP A 156 5.34 -17.07 -9.36
CA TRP A 156 4.75 -15.89 -9.97
C TRP A 156 3.44 -16.16 -10.72
N ASP A 157 3.33 -17.34 -11.34
CA ASP A 157 2.17 -17.82 -12.11
C ASP A 157 1.12 -18.56 -11.27
N ALA A 158 1.31 -18.58 -9.93
CA ALA A 158 0.37 -19.27 -9.05
C ALA A 158 -0.99 -18.55 -8.99
N ASP A 159 -2.06 -19.36 -9.09
CA ASP A 159 -3.44 -18.89 -8.94
C ASP A 159 -3.70 -18.48 -7.48
N VAL A 160 -3.98 -17.19 -7.26
CA VAL A 160 -4.21 -16.63 -5.91
C VAL A 160 -5.39 -17.25 -5.20
N ASN A 161 -6.35 -17.81 -5.93
CA ASN A 161 -7.52 -18.48 -5.34
C ASN A 161 -7.15 -19.77 -4.62
N LYS A 162 -6.05 -20.40 -5.02
CA LYS A 162 -5.54 -21.68 -4.47
C LYS A 162 -4.52 -21.49 -3.36
N LEU A 163 -4.09 -20.26 -3.09
CA LEU A 163 -3.12 -19.96 -2.05
C LEU A 163 -3.71 -20.16 -0.66
N SER A 164 -2.87 -20.63 0.25
CA SER A 164 -3.16 -20.62 1.69
C SER A 164 -3.30 -19.20 2.23
N GLY A 165 -3.93 -19.02 3.39
CA GLY A 165 -4.07 -17.70 4.03
C GLY A 165 -2.72 -17.01 4.28
N GLY A 166 -1.71 -17.77 4.69
CA GLY A 166 -0.35 -17.28 4.90
C GLY A 166 0.32 -16.82 3.60
N GLU A 167 0.14 -17.55 2.50
CA GLU A 167 0.65 -17.15 1.18
C GLU A 167 -0.02 -15.88 0.66
N LYS A 168 -1.36 -15.81 0.73
CA LYS A 168 -2.11 -14.58 0.36
C LYS A 168 -1.62 -13.37 1.15
N ARG A 169 -1.33 -13.56 2.43
CA ARG A 169 -0.84 -12.49 3.29
C ARG A 169 0.57 -12.02 2.89
N ARG A 170 1.48 -12.95 2.53
CA ARG A 170 2.81 -12.58 2.04
C ARG A 170 2.74 -11.82 0.72
N VAL A 171 1.87 -12.24 -0.21
CA VAL A 171 1.63 -11.51 -1.47
C VAL A 171 1.10 -10.11 -1.20
N ALA A 172 0.09 -9.97 -0.34
CA ALA A 172 -0.46 -8.67 0.03
C ALA A 172 0.55 -7.77 0.75
N LEU A 173 1.40 -8.34 1.60
CA LEU A 173 2.48 -7.60 2.26
C LEU A 173 3.52 -7.13 1.26
N CYS A 174 3.91 -7.99 0.30
CA CYS A 174 4.83 -7.62 -0.78
C CYS A 174 4.30 -6.43 -1.58
N LYS A 175 3.06 -6.53 -2.05
CA LYS A 175 2.35 -5.44 -2.73
C LYS A 175 2.42 -4.14 -1.92
N LEU A 176 2.05 -4.21 -0.65
CA LEU A 176 1.99 -3.06 0.24
C LEU A 176 3.36 -2.41 0.46
N LEU A 177 4.43 -3.19 0.60
CA LEU A 177 5.79 -2.67 0.76
C LEU A 177 6.32 -2.01 -0.51
N LEU A 178 5.99 -2.56 -1.69
CA LEU A 178 6.36 -1.97 -2.98
C LEU A 178 5.65 -0.64 -3.24
N GLU A 179 4.47 -0.44 -2.67
CA GLU A 179 3.76 0.84 -2.70
C GLU A 179 4.46 1.95 -1.89
N LYS A 180 5.46 1.59 -1.06
CA LYS A 180 6.26 2.52 -0.22
C LYS A 180 5.40 3.50 0.59
N PRO A 181 4.48 3.02 1.46
CA PRO A 181 3.65 3.91 2.27
C PRO A 181 4.48 4.67 3.30
N ASP A 182 4.07 5.90 3.63
CA ASP A 182 4.67 6.71 4.69
C ASP A 182 4.34 6.17 6.09
N MET A 183 3.18 5.54 6.21
CA MET A 183 2.71 4.89 7.45
C MET A 183 2.20 3.49 7.12
N LEU A 184 2.74 2.48 7.80
CA LEU A 184 2.37 1.08 7.62
C LEU A 184 1.61 0.56 8.83
N LEU A 185 0.41 0.06 8.61
CA LEU A 185 -0.47 -0.55 9.62
C LEU A 185 -0.57 -2.06 9.36
N LEU A 186 -0.13 -2.87 10.33
CA LEU A 186 -0.12 -4.32 10.21
C LEU A 186 -1.02 -4.94 11.29
N ASP A 187 -2.08 -5.64 10.87
CA ASP A 187 -2.97 -6.35 11.78
C ASP A 187 -2.51 -7.79 11.94
N GLU A 188 -2.02 -8.15 13.13
CA GLU A 188 -1.47 -9.46 13.50
C GLU A 188 -0.42 -10.02 12.50
N PRO A 189 0.70 -9.31 12.25
CA PRO A 189 1.64 -9.67 11.17
C PRO A 189 2.33 -11.02 11.34
N THR A 190 2.30 -11.63 12.51
CA THR A 190 3.07 -12.83 12.87
C THR A 190 2.24 -14.09 13.06
N ASN A 191 0.91 -14.01 12.91
CA ASN A 191 0.05 -15.18 13.06
C ASN A 191 0.03 -16.00 11.76
N HIS A 192 1.13 -16.67 11.42
CA HIS A 192 1.18 -17.89 10.53
C HIS A 192 2.61 -18.25 10.18
#